data_6c06dffdd68e1cbc391fde97772a090f
#
_entry.id   6c06dffdd68e1cbc391fde97772a090f
#
_cell.length_a   1.000
_cell.length_b   1.000
_cell.length_c   1.000
_cell.angle_alpha   90.00
_cell.angle_beta   90.00
_cell.angle_gamma   90.00
#
_symmetry.space_group_name_H-M   'P 1'
#
loop_
_entity.id
_entity.type
_entity.pdbx_description
1 polymer ?
#
loop_
_entity_poly.entity_id
_entity_poly.type
_entity_poly.pdbx_seq_one_letter_code
_entity_poly.pdbx_strand_id
1 'polypeptide(L)'
;MNVGLQDAHNLAWKLAAVFEDRADARLLDSYDAERRPVAETIVRRTGGATRFGGKQSWWMQALRTTVLSVVPRIRFLRAKVLEVVSQQNVDYAESPLVRDAGPGPTGELSMGQFVPDLALADGTMLHDHLEEGKHVGLLPEGASVPPPLAEAFVSVVFVPESVMRKHGLQRREVLVVRPDGYLGYAGPLRADEALSTYLTNERWGRSGTDCTQPLTISRR
;
A
#
# COMPACT_ATOMS: atom_id res chain seq x y z
N MET A 1 10.03 -15.73 -0.49
CA MET A 1 11.00 -14.62 -0.41
C MET A 1 10.31 -13.27 -0.57
N ASN A 2 9.56 -13.01 -1.64
CA ASN A 2 8.90 -11.71 -1.85
C ASN A 2 7.92 -11.31 -0.74
N VAL A 3 7.18 -12.28 -0.16
CA VAL A 3 6.25 -12.03 0.95
C VAL A 3 6.97 -11.48 2.18
N GLY A 4 8.11 -12.09 2.55
CA GLY A 4 8.88 -11.63 3.71
C GLY A 4 9.49 -10.23 3.51
N LEU A 5 9.80 -9.83 2.28
CA LEU A 5 10.23 -8.45 1.98
C LEU A 5 9.08 -7.46 2.14
N GLN A 6 7.88 -7.83 1.69
CA GLN A 6 6.69 -7.01 1.90
C GLN A 6 6.30 -6.92 3.38
N ASP A 7 6.44 -8.03 4.14
CA ASP A 7 6.22 -8.04 5.59
C ASP A 7 7.21 -7.07 6.28
N ALA A 8 8.49 -7.17 5.93
CA ALA A 8 9.53 -6.32 6.48
C ALA A 8 9.30 -4.83 6.13
N HIS A 9 8.92 -4.53 4.88
CA HIS A 9 8.65 -3.16 4.44
C HIS A 9 7.42 -2.57 5.14
N ASN A 10 6.31 -3.34 5.24
CA ASN A 10 5.11 -2.92 5.96
C ASN A 10 5.38 -2.65 7.44
N LEU A 11 6.22 -3.47 8.09
CA LEU A 11 6.56 -3.28 9.49
C LEU A 11 7.57 -2.14 9.70
N ALA A 12 8.56 -2.01 8.83
CA ALA A 12 9.68 -1.09 9.01
C ALA A 12 9.23 0.38 9.08
N TRP A 13 8.36 0.83 8.16
CA TRP A 13 7.89 2.21 8.19
C TRP A 13 7.04 2.51 9.42
N LYS A 14 6.25 1.54 9.90
CA LYS A 14 5.43 1.67 11.11
C LYS A 14 6.31 1.77 12.35
N LEU A 15 7.34 0.94 12.43
CA LEU A 15 8.33 1.02 13.51
C LEU A 15 9.06 2.37 13.47
N ALA A 16 9.52 2.82 12.30
CA ALA A 16 10.18 4.11 12.16
C ALA A 16 9.27 5.25 12.62
N ALA A 17 7.99 5.25 12.22
CA ALA A 17 7.02 6.27 12.64
C ALA A 17 6.82 6.29 14.17
N VAL A 18 6.79 5.12 14.82
CA VAL A 18 6.65 5.03 16.28
C VAL A 18 7.96 5.46 16.99
N PHE A 19 9.13 5.03 16.51
CA PHE A 19 10.41 5.40 17.12
C PHE A 19 10.74 6.89 16.99
N GLU A 20 10.25 7.54 15.95
CA GLU A 20 10.42 8.97 15.72
C GLU A 20 9.30 9.82 16.36
N ASP A 21 8.49 9.26 17.24
CA ASP A 21 7.34 9.91 17.90
C ASP A 21 6.33 10.53 16.93
N ARG A 22 6.30 10.05 15.68
CA ARG A 22 5.33 10.47 14.65
C ARG A 22 4.00 9.73 14.76
N ALA A 23 4.01 8.53 15.35
CA ALA A 23 2.82 7.71 15.54
C ALA A 23 2.82 7.03 16.91
N ASP A 24 1.62 6.71 17.41
CA ASP A 24 1.43 5.89 18.61
C ASP A 24 1.75 4.42 18.32
N ALA A 25 2.18 3.69 19.37
CA ALA A 25 2.50 2.27 19.28
C ALA A 25 1.33 1.40 18.75
N ARG A 26 0.09 1.86 18.90
CA ARG A 26 -1.10 1.20 18.32
C ARG A 26 -1.07 1.11 16.79
N LEU A 27 -0.25 1.92 16.11
CA LEU A 27 -0.02 1.75 14.68
C LEU A 27 0.46 0.32 14.35
N LEU A 28 1.20 -0.30 15.25
CA LEU A 28 1.73 -1.66 15.07
C LEU A 28 0.63 -2.73 15.05
N ASP A 29 -0.52 -2.48 15.69
CA ASP A 29 -1.66 -3.41 15.66
C ASP A 29 -2.21 -3.60 14.24
N SER A 30 -2.08 -2.57 13.40
CA SER A 30 -2.47 -2.65 12.00
C SER A 30 -1.62 -3.64 11.19
N TYR A 31 -0.42 -3.98 11.65
CA TYR A 31 0.42 -4.99 10.98
C TYR A 31 -0.26 -6.35 10.96
N ASP A 32 -0.80 -6.80 12.08
CA ASP A 32 -1.50 -8.09 12.16
C ASP A 32 -2.77 -8.07 11.28
N ALA A 33 -3.54 -6.99 11.32
CA ALA A 33 -4.75 -6.84 10.51
C ALA A 33 -4.46 -6.91 9.00
N GLU A 34 -3.33 -6.35 8.56
CA GLU A 34 -2.94 -6.32 7.14
C GLU A 34 -2.22 -7.60 6.68
N ARG A 35 -1.34 -8.17 7.51
CA ARG A 35 -0.45 -9.26 7.07
C ARG A 35 -0.99 -10.66 7.37
N ARG A 36 -1.85 -10.84 8.38
CA ARG A 36 -2.47 -12.13 8.68
C ARG A 36 -3.32 -12.67 7.52
N PRO A 37 -4.23 -11.90 6.88
CA PRO A 37 -5.02 -12.41 5.75
C PRO A 37 -4.14 -12.80 4.55
N VAL A 38 -3.05 -12.06 4.31
CA VAL A 38 -2.09 -12.37 3.25
C VAL A 38 -1.39 -13.69 3.54
N ALA A 39 -0.88 -13.87 4.77
CA ALA A 39 -0.21 -15.11 5.19
C ALA A 39 -1.15 -16.32 5.09
N GLU A 40 -2.39 -16.20 5.55
CA GLU A 40 -3.40 -17.27 5.46
C GLU A 40 -3.73 -17.63 4.01
N THR A 41 -3.80 -16.64 3.11
CA THR A 41 -4.05 -16.86 1.69
C THR A 41 -2.90 -17.63 1.04
N ILE A 42 -1.66 -17.29 1.40
CA ILE A 42 -0.47 -17.97 0.89
C ILE A 42 -0.42 -19.41 1.39
N VAL A 43 -0.65 -19.63 2.70
CA VAL A 43 -0.67 -20.98 3.27
C VAL A 43 -1.75 -21.85 2.61
N ARG A 44 -2.95 -21.29 2.38
CA ARG A 44 -4.02 -22.00 1.66
C ARG A 44 -3.64 -22.36 0.24
N ARG A 45 -3.03 -21.44 -0.51
CA ARG A 45 -2.61 -21.65 -1.89
C ARG A 45 -1.44 -22.62 -2.01
N THR A 46 -0.45 -22.53 -1.12
CA THR A 46 0.72 -23.41 -1.12
C THR A 46 0.42 -24.79 -0.55
N GLY A 47 -0.45 -24.91 0.45
CA GLY A 47 -0.88 -26.20 1.01
C GLY A 47 -1.60 -27.10 -0.01
N GLY A 48 -2.37 -26.50 -0.94
CA GLY A 48 -2.93 -27.22 -2.09
C GLY A 48 -1.85 -27.73 -3.05
N ALA A 49 -0.88 -26.90 -3.40
CA ALA A 49 0.20 -27.26 -4.30
C ALA A 49 1.12 -28.37 -3.74
N THR A 50 1.36 -28.38 -2.43
CA THR A 50 2.19 -29.41 -1.76
C THR A 50 1.48 -30.76 -1.69
N ARG A 51 0.16 -30.77 -1.51
CA ARG A 51 -0.64 -32.02 -1.56
C ARG A 51 -0.66 -32.64 -2.96
N PHE A 52 -0.66 -31.82 -4.02
CA PHE A 52 -0.56 -32.29 -5.40
C PHE A 52 0.87 -32.65 -5.80
N GLY A 53 1.89 -32.00 -5.23
CA GLY A 53 3.31 -32.27 -5.51
C GLY A 53 3.87 -33.53 -4.87
N GLY A 54 3.23 -34.07 -3.83
CA GLY A 54 3.71 -35.22 -3.06
C GLY A 54 3.47 -36.59 -3.71
N LYS A 55 2.63 -36.69 -4.75
CA LYS A 55 2.45 -37.93 -5.52
C LYS A 55 3.30 -37.87 -6.78
N GLN A 56 4.49 -38.43 -6.71
CA GLN A 56 5.39 -38.63 -7.86
C GLN A 56 4.83 -39.68 -8.83
N SER A 57 3.79 -39.34 -9.57
CA SER A 57 3.34 -40.14 -10.71
C SER A 57 4.03 -39.63 -11.98
N TRP A 58 4.60 -40.55 -12.80
CA TRP A 58 5.32 -40.21 -14.02
C TRP A 58 4.51 -39.36 -15.01
N TRP A 59 3.20 -39.55 -15.08
CA TRP A 59 2.30 -38.77 -15.94
C TRP A 59 2.12 -37.33 -15.43
N MET A 60 2.18 -37.12 -14.11
CA MET A 60 2.17 -35.76 -13.53
C MET A 60 3.45 -35.00 -13.82
N GLN A 61 4.61 -35.70 -13.86
CA GLN A 61 5.87 -35.09 -14.30
C GLN A 61 5.80 -34.70 -15.77
N ALA A 62 5.28 -35.57 -16.65
CA ALA A 62 5.08 -35.25 -18.06
C ALA A 62 4.11 -34.07 -18.27
N LEU A 63 3.00 -34.03 -17.54
CA LEU A 63 2.06 -32.92 -17.58
C LEU A 63 2.70 -31.62 -17.11
N ARG A 64 3.46 -31.66 -16.01
CA ARG A 64 4.16 -30.50 -15.47
C ARG A 64 5.21 -29.96 -16.44
N THR A 65 6.02 -30.80 -17.07
CA THR A 65 7.01 -30.38 -18.07
C THR A 65 6.34 -29.81 -19.32
N THR A 66 5.23 -30.40 -19.78
CA THR A 66 4.45 -29.88 -20.91
C THR A 66 3.82 -28.53 -20.57
N VAL A 67 3.20 -28.38 -19.40
CA VAL A 67 2.63 -27.11 -18.94
C VAL A 67 3.71 -26.04 -18.83
N LEU A 68 4.85 -26.33 -18.20
CA LEU A 68 5.96 -25.39 -18.03
C LEU A 68 6.62 -24.98 -19.35
N SER A 69 6.57 -25.83 -20.40
CA SER A 69 7.13 -25.51 -21.72
C SER A 69 6.15 -24.75 -22.61
N VAL A 70 4.83 -24.90 -22.42
CA VAL A 70 3.78 -24.27 -23.23
C VAL A 70 3.34 -22.92 -22.67
N VAL A 71 3.21 -22.80 -21.33
CA VAL A 71 2.74 -21.58 -20.65
C VAL A 71 3.53 -20.34 -21.05
N PRO A 72 4.89 -20.33 -21.15
CA PRO A 72 5.64 -19.15 -21.56
C PRO A 72 5.40 -18.70 -23.00
N ARG A 73 4.87 -19.60 -23.86
CA ARG A 73 4.61 -19.32 -25.28
C ARG A 73 3.27 -18.64 -25.52
N ILE A 74 2.33 -18.75 -24.56
CA ILE A 74 1.00 -18.16 -24.67
C ILE A 74 1.00 -16.82 -23.90
N ARG A 75 0.96 -15.70 -24.62
CA ARG A 75 1.03 -14.34 -24.03
C ARG A 75 0.02 -14.12 -22.90
N PHE A 76 -1.20 -14.60 -23.04
CA PHE A 76 -2.25 -14.47 -22.03
C PHE A 76 -1.93 -15.27 -20.75
N LEU A 77 -1.47 -16.53 -20.89
CA LEU A 77 -1.07 -17.35 -19.73
C LEU A 77 0.16 -16.80 -19.03
N ARG A 78 1.11 -16.28 -19.78
CA ARG A 78 2.30 -15.63 -19.23
C ARG A 78 1.95 -14.41 -18.38
N ALA A 79 1.04 -13.54 -18.85
CA ALA A 79 0.56 -12.40 -18.10
C ALA A 79 -0.10 -12.83 -16.78
N LYS A 80 -0.96 -13.85 -16.83
CA LYS A 80 -1.66 -14.36 -15.65
C LYS A 80 -0.73 -15.06 -14.65
N VAL A 81 0.30 -15.76 -15.13
CA VAL A 81 1.33 -16.36 -14.26
C VAL A 81 2.20 -15.28 -13.62
N LEU A 82 2.57 -14.24 -14.38
CA LEU A 82 3.32 -13.11 -13.84
C LEU A 82 2.51 -12.36 -12.77
N GLU A 83 1.23 -12.13 -12.98
CA GLU A 83 0.30 -11.54 -12.01
C GLU A 83 0.25 -12.37 -10.70
N VAL A 84 0.15 -13.69 -10.80
CA VAL A 84 0.16 -14.60 -9.63
C VAL A 84 1.53 -14.65 -8.94
N VAL A 85 2.62 -14.61 -9.71
CA VAL A 85 4.00 -14.71 -9.19
C VAL A 85 4.48 -13.38 -8.61
N SER A 86 4.08 -12.25 -9.20
CA SER A 86 4.47 -10.92 -8.71
C SER A 86 3.86 -10.57 -7.36
N GLN A 87 2.80 -11.29 -6.94
CA GLN A 87 2.08 -11.03 -5.67
C GLN A 87 1.64 -9.56 -5.52
N GLN A 88 1.47 -8.85 -6.62
CA GLN A 88 1.01 -7.45 -6.66
C GLN A 88 -0.45 -7.28 -6.23
N ASN A 89 -1.19 -8.39 -6.07
CA ASN A 89 -2.59 -8.39 -5.63
C ASN A 89 -2.75 -8.50 -4.11
N VAL A 90 -1.81 -7.97 -3.34
CA VAL A 90 -2.05 -7.73 -1.93
C VAL A 90 -2.95 -6.51 -1.84
N ASP A 91 -4.12 -6.68 -1.26
CA ASP A 91 -5.13 -5.64 -1.09
C ASP A 91 -5.32 -5.37 0.40
N TYR A 92 -5.20 -4.12 0.79
CA TYR A 92 -5.41 -3.64 2.15
C TYR A 92 -6.70 -2.83 2.29
N ALA A 93 -7.69 -3.03 1.40
CA ALA A 93 -8.94 -2.26 1.43
C ALA A 93 -9.67 -2.33 2.79
N GLU A 94 -9.55 -3.46 3.50
CA GLU A 94 -10.13 -3.65 4.85
C GLU A 94 -9.20 -3.18 5.98
N SER A 95 -8.04 -2.61 5.65
CA SER A 95 -7.12 -2.10 6.67
C SER A 95 -7.71 -0.90 7.41
N PRO A 96 -7.53 -0.81 8.74
CA PRO A 96 -7.89 0.39 9.48
C PRO A 96 -7.11 1.63 9.03
N LEU A 97 -6.01 1.47 8.29
CA LEU A 97 -5.19 2.54 7.71
C LEU A 97 -5.67 2.99 6.32
N VAL A 98 -6.77 2.45 5.82
CA VAL A 98 -7.32 2.82 4.51
C VAL A 98 -8.64 3.54 4.72
N ARG A 99 -8.78 4.74 4.11
CA ARG A 99 -9.98 5.57 4.24
C ARG A 99 -10.36 6.16 2.90
N ASP A 100 -11.54 5.81 2.45
CA ASP A 100 -12.20 6.44 1.32
C ASP A 100 -13.17 7.51 1.85
N ALA A 101 -12.91 8.77 1.51
CA ALA A 101 -13.73 9.92 1.90
C ALA A 101 -14.38 10.60 0.68
N GLY A 102 -14.25 9.99 -0.50
CA GLY A 102 -14.77 10.51 -1.76
C GLY A 102 -15.29 9.41 -2.67
N PRO A 103 -15.54 9.72 -3.94
CA PRO A 103 -15.91 8.72 -4.94
C PRO A 103 -14.76 7.72 -5.26
N GLY A 104 -13.55 8.04 -4.79
CA GLY A 104 -12.35 7.23 -5.03
C GLY A 104 -11.91 7.19 -6.49
N PRO A 105 -10.74 6.60 -6.77
CA PRO A 105 -10.27 6.41 -8.14
C PRO A 105 -11.23 5.50 -8.92
N THR A 106 -11.58 5.90 -10.15
CA THR A 106 -12.53 5.16 -11.01
C THR A 106 -11.86 4.25 -12.04
N GLY A 107 -10.52 4.13 -11.98
CA GLY A 107 -9.72 3.39 -12.95
C GLY A 107 -9.17 2.07 -12.43
N GLU A 108 -7.92 1.78 -12.81
CA GLU A 108 -7.19 0.58 -12.37
C GLU A 108 -6.74 0.65 -10.92
N LEU A 109 -6.67 1.85 -10.33
CA LEU A 109 -6.34 2.08 -8.93
C LEU A 109 -7.57 1.88 -8.05
N SER A 110 -7.38 1.17 -6.93
CA SER A 110 -8.40 1.02 -5.89
C SER A 110 -7.78 1.29 -4.52
N MET A 111 -8.63 1.62 -3.55
CA MET A 111 -8.20 1.85 -2.17
C MET A 111 -7.50 0.60 -1.61
N GLY A 112 -6.42 0.81 -0.87
CA GLY A 112 -5.64 -0.28 -0.29
C GLY A 112 -4.75 -1.05 -1.28
N GLN A 113 -4.73 -0.68 -2.56
CA GLN A 113 -3.86 -1.31 -3.56
C GLN A 113 -2.52 -0.57 -3.68
N PHE A 114 -1.52 -1.31 -4.15
CA PHE A 114 -0.21 -0.77 -4.46
C PHE A 114 -0.31 0.19 -5.65
N VAL A 115 0.18 1.41 -5.47
CA VAL A 115 0.16 2.44 -6.51
C VAL A 115 1.32 2.20 -7.49
N PRO A 116 1.05 2.10 -8.80
CA PRO A 116 2.11 1.96 -9.78
C PRO A 116 3.01 3.20 -9.78
N ASP A 117 4.22 3.05 -10.27
CA ASP A 117 5.16 4.15 -10.36
C ASP A 117 4.68 5.19 -11.40
N LEU A 118 4.23 6.33 -10.91
CA LEU A 118 3.61 7.39 -11.71
C LEU A 118 4.68 8.44 -12.08
N ALA A 119 4.68 8.86 -13.34
CA ALA A 119 5.47 10.03 -13.76
C ALA A 119 4.82 11.33 -13.23
N LEU A 120 5.60 12.15 -12.54
CA LEU A 120 5.16 13.37 -11.89
C LEU A 120 5.38 14.61 -12.78
N ALA A 121 4.80 15.75 -12.39
CA ALA A 121 4.88 16.98 -13.17
C ALA A 121 6.30 17.58 -13.25
N ASP A 122 7.14 17.30 -12.28
CA ASP A 122 8.55 17.70 -12.23
C ASP A 122 9.50 16.76 -12.96
N GLY A 123 8.98 15.68 -13.54
CA GLY A 123 9.75 14.67 -14.28
C GLY A 123 10.33 13.55 -13.41
N THR A 124 10.12 13.57 -12.09
CA THR A 124 10.50 12.47 -11.19
C THR A 124 9.44 11.36 -11.21
N MET A 125 9.71 10.24 -10.53
CA MET A 125 8.77 9.15 -10.38
C MET A 125 8.21 9.14 -8.96
N LEU A 126 6.99 8.64 -8.79
CA LEU A 126 6.33 8.57 -7.48
C LEU A 126 7.17 7.81 -6.45
N HIS A 127 7.76 6.69 -6.86
CA HIS A 127 8.50 5.84 -5.94
C HIS A 127 9.80 6.47 -5.43
N ASP A 128 10.37 7.45 -6.15
CA ASP A 128 11.52 8.23 -5.67
C ASP A 128 11.18 9.02 -4.38
N HIS A 129 9.92 9.41 -4.21
CA HIS A 129 9.44 10.16 -3.04
C HIS A 129 9.04 9.26 -1.85
N LEU A 130 8.87 7.94 -2.06
CA LEU A 130 8.56 6.98 -1.00
C LEU A 130 9.81 6.55 -0.19
N GLU A 131 11.01 6.72 -0.73
CA GLU A 131 12.28 6.33 -0.09
C GLU A 131 12.54 7.06 1.23
N GLU A 132 11.93 8.23 1.45
CA GLU A 132 12.08 9.00 2.68
C GLU A 132 11.24 8.48 3.86
N GLY A 133 10.46 7.40 3.68
CA GLY A 133 9.58 6.86 4.72
C GLY A 133 8.42 7.77 5.11
N LYS A 134 8.11 8.76 4.28
CA LYS A 134 6.99 9.69 4.42
C LYS A 134 5.80 9.23 3.59
N HIS A 135 4.62 9.68 3.97
CA HIS A 135 3.46 9.63 3.08
C HIS A 135 3.65 10.57 1.90
N VAL A 136 3.03 10.25 0.77
CA VAL A 136 3.06 11.09 -0.42
C VAL A 136 1.65 11.53 -0.78
N GLY A 137 1.40 12.84 -0.71
CA GLY A 137 0.16 13.45 -1.17
C GLY A 137 0.20 13.71 -2.67
N LEU A 138 -0.66 13.03 -3.43
CA LEU A 138 -0.80 13.22 -4.87
C LEU A 138 -1.88 14.26 -5.15
N LEU A 139 -1.51 15.31 -5.83
CA LEU A 139 -2.41 16.39 -6.24
C LEU A 139 -2.41 16.55 -7.76
N PRO A 140 -3.53 16.99 -8.35
CA PRO A 140 -3.54 17.43 -9.74
C PRO A 140 -2.57 18.58 -9.98
N GLU A 141 -1.91 18.58 -11.12
CA GLU A 141 -1.05 19.68 -11.54
C GLU A 141 -1.84 21.02 -11.50
N GLY A 142 -1.24 22.03 -10.89
CA GLY A 142 -1.84 23.36 -10.69
C GLY A 142 -2.87 23.44 -9.54
N ALA A 143 -3.07 22.39 -8.78
CA ALA A 143 -3.94 22.44 -7.60
C ALA A 143 -3.26 23.15 -6.43
N SER A 144 -4.08 23.79 -5.58
CA SER A 144 -3.60 24.33 -4.31
C SER A 144 -3.40 23.22 -3.30
N VAL A 145 -2.30 23.26 -2.54
CA VAL A 145 -2.04 22.29 -1.47
C VAL A 145 -3.02 22.56 -0.31
N PRO A 146 -3.83 21.58 0.09
CA PRO A 146 -4.69 21.74 1.26
C PRO A 146 -3.87 21.93 2.54
N PRO A 147 -4.27 22.84 3.47
CA PRO A 147 -3.54 23.10 4.70
C PRO A 147 -3.16 21.84 5.50
N PRO A 148 -4.03 20.84 5.68
CA PRO A 148 -3.67 19.64 6.41
C PRO A 148 -2.47 18.89 5.83
N LEU A 149 -2.28 18.88 4.49
CA LEU A 149 -1.12 18.28 3.84
C LEU A 149 0.16 19.11 4.03
N ALA A 150 0.02 20.45 4.00
CA ALA A 150 1.16 21.33 4.19
C ALA A 150 1.75 21.28 5.61
N GLU A 151 0.91 20.96 6.59
CA GLU A 151 1.27 20.91 8.02
C GLU A 151 1.68 19.50 8.48
N ALA A 152 1.35 18.45 7.71
CA ALA A 152 1.65 17.08 8.02
C ALA A 152 3.05 16.65 7.53
N PHE A 153 3.55 15.55 8.06
CA PHE A 153 4.79 14.91 7.59
C PHE A 153 4.53 14.13 6.29
N VAL A 154 4.23 14.87 5.24
CA VAL A 154 3.83 14.35 3.91
C VAL A 154 4.64 15.04 2.83
N SER A 155 5.18 14.29 1.88
CA SER A 155 5.73 14.85 0.65
C SER A 155 4.58 15.14 -0.33
N VAL A 156 4.48 16.36 -0.83
CA VAL A 156 3.42 16.72 -1.77
C VAL A 156 3.98 16.74 -3.19
N VAL A 157 3.34 15.99 -4.08
CA VAL A 157 3.74 15.90 -5.49
C VAL A 157 2.55 16.14 -6.42
N PHE A 158 2.85 16.60 -7.63
CA PHE A 158 1.83 16.95 -8.60
C PHE A 158 1.81 15.95 -9.77
N VAL A 159 0.61 15.49 -10.12
CA VAL A 159 0.40 14.50 -11.17
C VAL A 159 -0.15 15.18 -12.41
N PRO A 160 0.50 15.00 -13.59
CA PRO A 160 0.01 15.53 -14.85
C PRO A 160 -1.37 14.98 -15.23
N GLU A 161 -2.16 15.78 -15.91
CA GLU A 161 -3.51 15.39 -16.33
C GLU A 161 -3.54 14.13 -17.22
N SER A 162 -2.53 13.94 -18.05
CA SER A 162 -2.39 12.75 -18.90
C SER A 162 -2.25 11.47 -18.09
N VAL A 163 -1.47 11.52 -17.00
CA VAL A 163 -1.27 10.41 -16.07
C VAL A 163 -2.53 10.17 -15.24
N MET A 164 -3.16 11.24 -14.75
CA MET A 164 -4.42 11.15 -14.01
C MET A 164 -5.49 10.43 -14.83
N ARG A 165 -5.72 10.82 -16.08
CA ARG A 165 -6.70 10.15 -16.96
C ARG A 165 -6.38 8.69 -17.21
N LYS A 166 -5.11 8.36 -17.42
CA LYS A 166 -4.66 6.99 -17.67
C LYS A 166 -4.99 6.07 -16.51
N HIS A 167 -4.86 6.56 -15.27
CA HIS A 167 -5.06 5.78 -14.05
C HIS A 167 -6.41 6.01 -13.36
N GLY A 168 -7.34 6.75 -14.00
CA GLY A 168 -8.68 7.01 -13.47
C GLY A 168 -8.71 7.91 -12.24
N LEU A 169 -7.69 8.75 -12.06
CA LEU A 169 -7.61 9.71 -10.97
C LEU A 169 -8.47 10.94 -11.29
N GLN A 170 -9.18 11.46 -10.29
CA GLN A 170 -10.09 12.59 -10.50
C GLN A 170 -9.40 13.94 -10.22
N ARG A 171 -9.73 14.96 -11.00
CA ARG A 171 -9.16 16.32 -10.89
C ARG A 171 -9.46 17.05 -9.58
N ARG A 172 -10.43 16.58 -8.81
CA ARG A 172 -10.90 17.24 -7.58
C ARG A 172 -10.62 16.41 -6.34
N GLU A 173 -9.71 15.45 -6.45
CA GLU A 173 -9.33 14.58 -5.37
C GLU A 173 -7.89 14.77 -4.96
N VAL A 174 -7.65 14.54 -3.68
CA VAL A 174 -6.35 14.31 -3.10
C VAL A 174 -6.23 12.83 -2.77
N LEU A 175 -5.10 12.25 -3.14
CA LEU A 175 -4.76 10.89 -2.75
C LEU A 175 -3.55 10.93 -1.81
N VAL A 176 -3.52 10.04 -0.82
CA VAL A 176 -2.33 9.88 0.03
C VAL A 176 -1.83 8.47 -0.10
N VAL A 177 -0.60 8.35 -0.56
CA VAL A 177 0.12 7.09 -0.69
C VAL A 177 0.96 6.88 0.57
N ARG A 178 0.87 5.72 1.15
CA ARG A 178 1.61 5.31 2.35
C ARG A 178 3.09 5.07 2.01
N PRO A 179 3.99 5.08 3.01
CA PRO A 179 5.42 4.83 2.79
C PRO A 179 5.72 3.46 2.15
N ASP A 180 4.83 2.48 2.33
CA ASP A 180 4.95 1.15 1.71
C ASP A 180 4.35 1.07 0.29
N GLY A 181 3.95 2.22 -0.29
CA GLY A 181 3.46 2.33 -1.66
C GLY A 181 1.99 2.02 -1.87
N TYR A 182 1.22 1.80 -0.82
CA TYR A 182 -0.22 1.51 -0.92
C TYR A 182 -1.06 2.78 -0.81
N LEU A 183 -2.18 2.82 -1.52
CA LEU A 183 -3.12 3.93 -1.45
C LEU A 183 -3.88 3.88 -0.12
N GLY A 184 -3.59 4.81 0.77
CA GLY A 184 -4.20 4.89 2.10
C GLY A 184 -5.41 5.80 2.18
N TYR A 185 -5.44 6.89 1.42
CA TYR A 185 -6.53 7.86 1.46
C TYR A 185 -6.90 8.36 0.07
N ALA A 186 -8.19 8.52 -0.15
CA ALA A 186 -8.75 9.27 -1.28
C ALA A 186 -9.90 10.16 -0.79
N GLY A 187 -9.92 11.41 -1.21
CA GLY A 187 -10.96 12.34 -0.78
C GLY A 187 -10.94 13.64 -1.58
N PRO A 188 -11.88 14.57 -1.30
CA PRO A 188 -11.99 15.80 -2.05
C PRO A 188 -10.76 16.72 -1.86
N LEU A 189 -10.37 17.40 -2.95
CA LEU A 189 -9.27 18.37 -2.99
C LEU A 189 -9.64 19.69 -2.28
N ARG A 190 -10.06 19.66 -1.07
CA ARG A 190 -10.32 20.83 -0.22
C ARG A 190 -9.98 20.47 1.21
N ALA A 191 -9.68 21.48 2.01
CA ALA A 191 -9.51 21.29 3.44
C ALA A 191 -10.79 20.65 3.99
N ASP A 192 -10.70 19.36 4.30
CA ASP A 192 -11.79 18.53 4.79
C ASP A 192 -11.38 17.94 6.14
N GLU A 193 -12.34 17.84 7.03
CA GLU A 193 -12.16 17.18 8.33
C GLU A 193 -11.70 15.73 8.17
N ALA A 194 -12.12 15.06 7.09
CA ALA A 194 -11.73 13.69 6.78
C ALA A 194 -10.22 13.57 6.49
N LEU A 195 -9.64 14.48 5.69
CA LEU A 195 -8.21 14.51 5.40
C LEU A 195 -7.41 14.87 6.66
N SER A 196 -7.84 15.89 7.38
CA SER A 196 -7.21 16.28 8.65
C SER A 196 -7.26 15.14 9.66
N THR A 197 -8.40 14.48 9.81
CA THR A 197 -8.56 13.32 10.69
C THR A 197 -7.69 12.16 10.24
N TYR A 198 -7.58 11.88 8.94
CA TYR A 198 -6.70 10.84 8.41
C TYR A 198 -5.25 11.11 8.78
N LEU A 199 -4.76 12.31 8.50
CA LEU A 199 -3.38 12.70 8.75
C LEU A 199 -3.05 12.85 10.25
N THR A 200 -4.04 13.15 11.11
CA THR A 200 -3.88 13.20 12.56
C THR A 200 -4.09 11.84 13.23
N ASN A 201 -4.98 11.00 12.67
CA ASN A 201 -5.14 9.61 13.12
C ASN A 201 -3.93 8.73 12.74
N GLU A 202 -3.08 9.18 11.83
CA GLU A 202 -1.76 8.59 11.64
C GLU A 202 -0.83 8.81 12.84
N ARG A 203 -1.06 9.80 13.65
CA ARG A 203 -0.57 9.85 15.03
C ARG A 203 -1.32 8.85 15.93
N TRP A 204 -1.91 7.82 15.36
CA TRP A 204 -2.67 6.70 15.89
C TRP A 204 -2.63 6.63 17.43
N GLY A 205 -3.61 7.28 18.08
CA GLY A 205 -3.79 7.22 19.51
C GLY A 205 -3.68 8.49 20.31
N ARG A 206 -3.37 9.63 19.74
CA ARG A 206 -3.59 10.90 20.43
C ARG A 206 -5.05 11.33 20.30
N SER A 207 -5.96 10.60 20.99
CA SER A 207 -7.18 11.25 21.47
C SER A 207 -6.73 12.35 22.43
N GLY A 208 -7.10 13.60 22.11
CA GLY A 208 -6.72 14.76 22.90
C GLY A 208 -7.02 14.58 24.39
N THR A 209 -6.02 14.29 25.13
CA THR A 209 -5.75 14.58 26.56
C THR A 209 -4.52 13.76 26.95
N ASP A 210 -3.51 14.50 27.36
CA ASP A 210 -2.35 14.09 28.13
C ASP A 210 -1.04 13.79 27.39
N CYS A 211 -0.32 14.87 27.14
CA CYS A 211 1.09 14.92 26.74
C CYS A 211 2.02 14.95 27.96
N THR A 212 1.86 14.10 28.99
CA THR A 212 2.78 14.09 30.14
C THR A 212 2.87 12.74 30.84
N GLN A 213 3.24 11.67 30.14
CA GLN A 213 3.84 10.54 30.83
C GLN A 213 5.02 10.00 30.01
N PRO A 214 6.25 10.07 30.54
CA PRO A 214 7.39 9.40 29.93
C PRO A 214 7.24 7.89 30.08
N LEU A 215 7.50 7.16 28.99
CA LEU A 215 7.56 5.69 28.97
C LEU A 215 8.59 5.21 29.96
N THR A 216 8.15 4.68 31.10
CA THR A 216 9.01 4.00 32.06
C THR A 216 9.30 2.60 31.51
N ILE A 217 10.44 2.43 30.86
CA ILE A 217 10.96 1.12 30.48
C ILE A 217 11.39 0.41 31.75
N SER A 218 10.55 -0.51 32.26
CA SER A 218 10.91 -1.42 33.32
C SER A 218 11.94 -2.44 32.79
N ARG A 219 13.20 -2.26 33.15
CA ARG A 219 14.22 -3.30 32.98
C ARG A 219 13.95 -4.41 33.99
N ARG A 220 13.60 -5.58 33.49
CA ARG A 220 13.80 -6.85 34.19
C ARG A 220 14.73 -7.75 33.41
#